data_bd3f1d8f28168af5dd755ce23067b255
#
_entry.id   bd3f1d8f28168af5dd755ce23067b255
#
_cell.length_a   1.000
_cell.length_b   1.000
_cell.length_c   1.000
_cell.angle_alpha   90.00
_cell.angle_beta   90.00
_cell.angle_gamma   90.00
#
_symmetry.space_group_name_H-M   'P 1'
#
loop_
_entity.id
_entity.type
_entity.pdbx_description
1 polymer ?
#
loop_
_entity_poly.entity_id
_entity_poly.type
_entity_poly.pdbx_seq_one_letter_code
_entity_poly.pdbx_strand_id
1 'polypeptide(L)'
;MTSKGSSGRYRMVRQSARGVGFVALVFSLTVAVLLTLDWTRSGVAETVRSDVLEQALALQDAQMTEFVRNLDLLARRAYFNSFTFRQGGMLLLVIGLLITAGCFGLAWRMSLFIPDPRGLAEGDPSRTDRLTVAAVLATGVVLLLTAAGLEWSRGASVDTDRALRKRLTNTNLQPGEVNVCPCRRGASQDELDTQWPFLRGPLAVGRASASAVPPLTWNGETGQNIKWVTDVDYPGFSSPVVWGKRLFVTTGDAVSGRRVLAYDTDTGALLWDTFVEDGEKGGARLPQVDEETGFGASTPACDDKHVYAIFSTGDVVAIDHDGNIVWQVYLGRPKNSYGHASSLIYSGEMLLVQWDHEEYSRMLALDTHTGKTIWETPRALGMSWATPMVMPVCDKLVLLVHAYEQTWGMELATGKKLWQVKTVGGEVAPSLSWEGDVWVAANCYSKMLAFRMPPEGEPEKLWEWDDGYLPDVSSPLIYNGLVFYAAQTGDVACHDLADGKQVWVKEINEGFYASPIVAVDKLYVVDKKGVFRVFTADREGKELAVNPMGDVISATPAFVGNRIYIRSQHKLWCVE
;
A
#
# COMPACT_ATOMS: atom_id res chain seq x y z
N MET A 1 22.67 -63.17 5.13
CA MET A 1 22.38 -62.54 3.83
C MET A 1 21.90 -61.10 3.93
N THR A 2 22.34 -60.28 4.92
CA THR A 2 21.78 -58.92 5.16
C THR A 2 22.80 -57.76 5.07
N SER A 3 24.09 -58.01 4.75
CA SER A 3 25.10 -56.94 4.79
C SER A 3 25.39 -56.26 3.41
N LYS A 4 25.02 -56.86 2.29
CA LYS A 4 25.27 -56.27 0.96
C LYS A 4 24.29 -55.16 0.56
N GLY A 5 23.10 -55.09 1.13
CA GLY A 5 22.11 -54.07 0.81
C GLY A 5 22.37 -52.71 1.46
N SER A 6 23.03 -52.67 2.61
CA SER A 6 23.29 -51.41 3.34
C SER A 6 24.42 -50.58 2.72
N SER A 7 25.51 -51.23 2.29
CA SER A 7 26.65 -50.49 1.71
C SER A 7 26.33 -49.81 0.37
N GLY A 8 25.43 -50.42 -0.42
CA GLY A 8 24.96 -49.81 -1.67
C GLY A 8 24.13 -48.52 -1.44
N ARG A 9 23.25 -48.55 -0.43
CA ARG A 9 22.45 -47.36 -0.05
C ARG A 9 23.33 -46.20 0.44
N TYR A 10 24.32 -46.49 1.28
CA TYR A 10 25.26 -45.45 1.77
C TYR A 10 26.09 -44.82 0.65
N ARG A 11 26.56 -45.63 -0.31
CA ARG A 11 27.28 -45.10 -1.51
C ARG A 11 26.38 -44.20 -2.36
N MET A 12 25.13 -44.62 -2.58
CA MET A 12 24.17 -43.85 -3.37
C MET A 12 23.84 -42.51 -2.68
N VAL A 13 23.56 -42.48 -1.38
CA VAL A 13 23.30 -41.26 -0.60
C VAL A 13 24.53 -40.33 -0.62
N ARG A 14 25.75 -40.88 -0.48
CA ARG A 14 26.99 -40.11 -0.53
C ARG A 14 27.20 -39.46 -1.89
N GLN A 15 26.97 -40.17 -3.00
CA GLN A 15 27.10 -39.65 -4.35
C GLN A 15 26.05 -38.59 -4.65
N SER A 16 24.80 -38.83 -4.24
CA SER A 16 23.72 -37.85 -4.39
C SER A 16 24.00 -36.58 -3.58
N ALA A 17 24.44 -36.69 -2.32
CA ALA A 17 24.81 -35.54 -1.50
C ALA A 17 25.96 -34.72 -2.12
N ARG A 18 26.99 -35.40 -2.67
CA ARG A 18 28.08 -34.71 -3.39
C ARG A 18 27.58 -33.99 -4.65
N GLY A 19 26.69 -34.61 -5.42
CA GLY A 19 26.07 -34.01 -6.60
C GLY A 19 25.27 -32.75 -6.27
N VAL A 20 24.40 -32.84 -5.28
CA VAL A 20 23.59 -31.69 -4.81
C VAL A 20 24.50 -30.58 -4.25
N GLY A 21 25.51 -30.92 -3.44
CA GLY A 21 26.45 -29.96 -2.90
C GLY A 21 27.24 -29.24 -3.99
N PHE A 22 27.64 -29.94 -5.08
CA PHE A 22 28.30 -29.32 -6.22
C PHE A 22 27.40 -28.37 -6.97
N VAL A 23 26.16 -28.74 -7.24
CA VAL A 23 25.15 -27.87 -7.88
C VAL A 23 24.90 -26.62 -7.04
N ALA A 24 24.71 -26.76 -5.72
CA ALA A 24 24.54 -25.62 -4.82
C ALA A 24 25.76 -24.69 -4.78
N LEU A 25 26.96 -25.24 -4.87
CA LEU A 25 28.19 -24.45 -4.95
C LEU A 25 28.26 -23.63 -6.26
N VAL A 26 27.99 -24.27 -7.41
CA VAL A 26 27.94 -23.59 -8.71
C VAL A 26 26.90 -22.48 -8.72
N PHE A 27 25.72 -22.75 -8.16
CA PHE A 27 24.67 -21.74 -8.01
C PHE A 27 25.15 -20.55 -7.17
N SER A 28 25.75 -20.82 -5.99
CA SER A 28 26.26 -19.76 -5.11
C SER A 28 27.34 -18.90 -5.78
N LEU A 29 28.24 -19.53 -6.54
CA LEU A 29 29.27 -18.82 -7.31
C LEU A 29 28.64 -17.94 -8.41
N THR A 30 27.62 -18.46 -9.10
CA THR A 30 26.88 -17.67 -10.11
C THR A 30 26.23 -16.44 -9.50
N VAL A 31 25.55 -16.60 -8.34
CA VAL A 31 24.95 -15.48 -7.61
C VAL A 31 26.01 -14.47 -7.17
N ALA A 32 27.16 -14.93 -6.66
CA ALA A 32 28.25 -14.05 -6.27
C ALA A 32 28.81 -13.22 -7.45
N VAL A 33 28.98 -13.85 -8.63
CA VAL A 33 29.40 -13.16 -9.86
C VAL A 33 28.37 -12.11 -10.27
N LEU A 34 27.08 -12.44 -10.26
CA LEU A 34 26.01 -11.49 -10.61
C LEU A 34 25.98 -10.30 -9.66
N LEU A 35 26.13 -10.51 -8.36
CA LEU A 35 26.21 -9.44 -7.37
C LEU A 35 27.44 -8.54 -7.59
N THR A 36 28.57 -9.12 -7.96
CA THR A 36 29.80 -8.37 -8.28
C THR A 36 29.66 -7.53 -9.54
N LEU A 37 29.01 -8.08 -10.58
CA LEU A 37 28.74 -7.37 -11.82
C LEU A 37 27.75 -6.21 -11.61
N ASP A 38 26.72 -6.39 -10.79
CA ASP A 38 25.79 -5.32 -10.42
C ASP A 38 26.51 -4.20 -9.67
N TRP A 39 27.43 -4.57 -8.77
CA TRP A 39 28.21 -3.61 -8.00
C TRP A 39 29.18 -2.78 -8.88
N THR A 40 29.87 -3.40 -9.84
CA THR A 40 30.76 -2.67 -10.77
C THR A 40 29.98 -1.72 -11.69
N ARG A 41 28.77 -2.10 -12.10
CA ARG A 41 27.87 -1.23 -12.88
C ARG A 41 27.37 -0.02 -12.09
N SER A 42 27.14 -0.18 -10.79
CA SER A 42 26.70 0.94 -9.94
C SER A 42 27.80 1.98 -9.70
N GLY A 43 29.07 1.57 -9.66
CA GLY A 43 30.20 2.50 -9.58
C GLY A 43 30.36 3.37 -10.85
N VAL A 44 30.05 2.81 -12.03
CA VAL A 44 30.03 3.57 -13.29
C VAL A 44 28.88 4.57 -13.32
N ALA A 45 27.72 4.22 -12.75
CA ALA A 45 26.59 5.14 -12.65
C ALA A 45 26.88 6.34 -11.74
N GLU A 46 27.72 6.19 -10.74
CA GLU A 46 28.11 7.25 -9.80
C GLU A 46 29.10 8.26 -10.45
N THR A 47 30.01 7.78 -11.29
CA THR A 47 30.96 8.64 -12.07
C THR A 47 30.21 9.43 -13.16
N VAL A 48 29.28 8.79 -13.84
CA VAL A 48 28.41 9.47 -14.84
C VAL A 48 27.52 10.52 -14.16
N ARG A 49 27.11 10.29 -12.91
CA ARG A 49 26.29 11.24 -12.11
C ARG A 49 27.05 12.53 -11.79
N SER A 50 28.35 12.46 -11.48
CA SER A 50 29.16 13.65 -11.18
C SER A 50 29.36 14.53 -12.41
N ASP A 51 29.68 13.93 -13.56
CA ASP A 51 29.92 14.65 -14.83
C ASP A 51 28.64 15.29 -15.38
N VAL A 52 27.51 14.62 -15.21
CA VAL A 52 26.20 15.11 -15.65
C VAL A 52 25.67 16.21 -14.71
N LEU A 53 26.01 16.14 -13.41
CA LEU A 53 25.67 17.20 -12.44
C LEU A 53 26.46 18.49 -12.70
N GLU A 54 27.72 18.37 -13.12
CA GLU A 54 28.57 19.51 -13.51
C GLU A 54 28.06 20.20 -14.78
N GLN A 55 27.57 19.42 -15.76
CA GLN A 55 26.90 19.94 -16.96
C GLN A 55 25.55 20.58 -16.66
N ALA A 56 24.78 20.06 -15.70
CA ALA A 56 23.51 20.62 -15.27
C ALA A 56 23.66 21.99 -14.60
N LEU A 57 24.73 22.20 -13.83
CA LEU A 57 25.02 23.47 -13.18
C LEU A 57 25.37 24.61 -14.16
N ALA A 58 25.61 24.28 -15.45
CA ALA A 58 25.90 25.23 -16.52
C ALA A 58 24.66 25.66 -17.32
N LEU A 59 23.45 25.14 -17.04
CA LEU A 59 22.20 25.42 -17.74
C LEU A 59 21.36 26.51 -17.03
N GLN A 60 20.58 27.29 -17.79
CA GLN A 60 19.74 28.38 -17.24
C GLN A 60 18.37 27.90 -16.73
N ASP A 61 17.99 28.44 -15.58
CA ASP A 61 16.86 28.24 -14.66
C ASP A 61 15.67 27.31 -14.99
N ALA A 62 14.97 27.42 -16.07
CA ALA A 62 13.74 26.63 -16.31
C ALA A 62 14.01 25.23 -16.88
N GLN A 63 15.04 25.07 -17.67
CA GLN A 63 15.46 23.76 -18.22
C GLN A 63 16.25 22.95 -17.18
N MET A 64 16.87 23.62 -16.23
CA MET A 64 17.62 23.01 -15.14
C MET A 64 16.73 22.22 -14.19
N THR A 65 15.55 22.72 -13.83
CA THR A 65 14.63 22.05 -12.90
C THR A 65 14.12 20.74 -13.47
N GLU A 66 13.79 20.69 -14.76
CA GLU A 66 13.32 19.48 -15.43
C GLU A 66 14.45 18.45 -15.64
N PHE A 67 15.65 18.93 -15.97
CA PHE A 67 16.82 18.08 -16.16
C PHE A 67 17.31 17.44 -14.84
N VAL A 68 17.38 18.21 -13.75
CA VAL A 68 17.73 17.71 -12.41
C VAL A 68 16.68 16.71 -11.91
N ARG A 69 15.40 16.97 -12.18
CA ARG A 69 14.30 16.06 -11.87
C ARG A 69 14.41 14.72 -12.61
N ASN A 70 14.72 14.75 -13.90
CA ASN A 70 14.88 13.53 -14.71
C ASN A 70 16.13 12.73 -14.29
N LEU A 71 17.20 13.40 -13.91
CA LEU A 71 18.41 12.75 -13.39
C LEU A 71 18.21 12.11 -12.02
N ASP A 72 17.51 12.78 -11.11
CA ASP A 72 17.16 12.24 -9.80
C ASP A 72 16.28 10.99 -9.95
N LEU A 73 15.33 11.02 -10.89
CA LEU A 73 14.49 9.86 -11.24
C LEU A 73 15.32 8.67 -11.75
N LEU A 74 16.25 8.91 -12.65
CA LEU A 74 17.13 7.85 -13.19
C LEU A 74 18.07 7.28 -12.12
N ALA A 75 18.62 8.13 -11.27
CA ALA A 75 19.49 7.70 -10.17
C ALA A 75 18.73 6.86 -9.14
N ARG A 76 17.50 7.24 -8.80
CA ARG A 76 16.65 6.46 -7.88
C ARG A 76 16.23 5.12 -8.48
N ARG A 77 15.87 5.05 -9.76
CA ARG A 77 15.57 3.79 -10.46
C ARG A 77 16.75 2.82 -10.39
N ALA A 78 17.95 3.31 -10.69
CA ALA A 78 19.16 2.50 -10.61
C ALA A 78 19.44 2.01 -9.19
N TYR A 79 19.24 2.86 -8.17
CA TYR A 79 19.45 2.53 -6.77
C TYR A 79 18.46 1.49 -6.26
N PHE A 80 17.16 1.65 -6.52
CA PHE A 80 16.12 0.71 -6.05
C PHE A 80 16.26 -0.68 -6.68
N ASN A 81 16.45 -0.75 -7.99
CA ASN A 81 16.66 -2.04 -8.67
C ASN A 81 17.91 -2.75 -8.14
N SER A 82 18.98 -2.02 -7.88
CA SER A 82 20.22 -2.55 -7.31
C SER A 82 20.03 -3.01 -5.85
N PHE A 83 19.30 -2.26 -5.05
CA PHE A 83 19.08 -2.58 -3.63
C PHE A 83 18.27 -3.88 -3.45
N THR A 84 17.14 -4.02 -4.14
CA THR A 84 16.29 -5.24 -4.08
C THR A 84 17.03 -6.45 -4.63
N PHE A 85 17.76 -6.30 -5.75
CA PHE A 85 18.57 -7.36 -6.31
C PHE A 85 19.68 -7.81 -5.35
N ARG A 86 20.33 -6.89 -4.63
CA ARG A 86 21.39 -7.20 -3.65
C ARG A 86 20.86 -7.92 -2.43
N GLN A 87 19.74 -7.49 -1.84
CA GLN A 87 19.16 -8.18 -0.68
C GLN A 87 18.74 -9.61 -1.03
N GLY A 88 18.00 -9.81 -2.11
CA GLY A 88 17.60 -11.13 -2.57
C GLY A 88 18.80 -12.01 -2.95
N GLY A 89 19.79 -11.45 -3.64
CA GLY A 89 21.02 -12.14 -4.03
C GLY A 89 21.87 -12.57 -2.83
N MET A 90 22.01 -11.73 -1.81
CA MET A 90 22.74 -12.08 -0.59
C MET A 90 22.03 -13.20 0.20
N LEU A 91 20.70 -13.17 0.29
CA LEU A 91 19.93 -14.23 0.92
C LEU A 91 20.12 -15.58 0.18
N LEU A 92 20.03 -15.57 -1.15
CA LEU A 92 20.24 -16.76 -1.98
C LEU A 92 21.67 -17.30 -1.87
N LEU A 93 22.67 -16.41 -1.77
CA LEU A 93 24.06 -16.79 -1.56
C LEU A 93 24.24 -17.51 -0.23
N VAL A 94 23.71 -16.96 0.85
CA VAL A 94 23.78 -17.58 2.19
C VAL A 94 23.10 -18.95 2.21
N ILE A 95 21.88 -19.05 1.66
CA ILE A 95 21.15 -20.33 1.58
C ILE A 95 21.94 -21.37 0.77
N GLY A 96 22.48 -20.98 -0.40
CA GLY A 96 23.27 -21.85 -1.25
C GLY A 96 24.53 -22.38 -0.55
N LEU A 97 25.23 -21.53 0.20
CA LEU A 97 26.40 -21.92 0.99
C LEU A 97 26.03 -22.88 2.14
N LEU A 98 24.93 -22.66 2.83
CA LEU A 98 24.43 -23.57 3.88
C LEU A 98 24.06 -24.94 3.32
N ILE A 99 23.41 -25.01 2.17
CA ILE A 99 23.09 -26.27 1.48
C ILE A 99 24.38 -26.98 1.08
N THR A 100 25.33 -26.24 0.52
CA THR A 100 26.64 -26.79 0.13
C THR A 100 27.35 -27.41 1.32
N ALA A 101 27.49 -26.67 2.42
CA ALA A 101 28.14 -27.16 3.65
C ALA A 101 27.41 -28.38 4.25
N GLY A 102 26.08 -28.35 4.28
CA GLY A 102 25.25 -29.47 4.77
C GLY A 102 25.41 -30.75 3.93
N CYS A 103 25.39 -30.61 2.60
CA CYS A 103 25.55 -31.72 1.67
C CYS A 103 26.95 -32.35 1.73
N PHE A 104 28.01 -31.55 1.79
CA PHE A 104 29.36 -32.07 1.94
C PHE A 104 29.61 -32.67 3.33
N GLY A 105 29.09 -32.05 4.39
CA GLY A 105 29.11 -32.59 5.74
C GLY A 105 28.41 -33.97 5.84
N LEU A 106 27.24 -34.10 5.21
CA LEU A 106 26.53 -35.37 5.12
C LEU A 106 27.34 -36.42 4.33
N ALA A 107 27.90 -36.04 3.19
CA ALA A 107 28.74 -36.92 2.36
C ALA A 107 30.00 -37.40 3.12
N TRP A 108 30.60 -36.52 3.92
CA TRP A 108 31.73 -36.84 4.80
C TRP A 108 31.31 -37.80 5.91
N ARG A 109 30.22 -37.51 6.62
CA ARG A 109 29.69 -38.38 7.68
C ARG A 109 29.36 -39.80 7.15
N MET A 110 28.78 -39.90 5.95
CA MET A 110 28.48 -41.16 5.29
C MET A 110 29.75 -41.93 4.90
N SER A 111 30.89 -41.26 4.67
CA SER A 111 32.16 -41.94 4.41
C SER A 111 32.70 -42.74 5.60
N LEU A 112 32.33 -42.33 6.82
CA LEU A 112 32.74 -43.02 8.06
C LEU A 112 32.03 -44.36 8.26
N PHE A 113 30.90 -44.61 7.58
CA PHE A 113 30.08 -45.82 7.70
C PHE A 113 30.24 -46.80 6.53
N ILE A 114 31.12 -46.50 5.56
CA ILE A 114 31.37 -47.38 4.41
C ILE A 114 32.62 -48.25 4.76
N PRO A 115 32.48 -49.57 4.99
CA PRO A 115 33.63 -50.44 5.20
C PRO A 115 34.50 -50.45 3.92
N ASP A 116 35.80 -50.36 4.08
CA ASP A 116 36.72 -50.51 2.96
C ASP A 116 36.67 -51.93 2.40
N PRO A 117 36.32 -52.15 1.13
CA PRO A 117 36.19 -53.50 0.58
C PRO A 117 37.55 -54.19 0.28
N ARG A 118 38.68 -53.55 0.54
CA ARG A 118 39.96 -54.02 0.00
C ARG A 118 41.04 -54.37 1.02
N GLY A 119 40.83 -54.28 2.27
CA GLY A 119 41.84 -54.75 3.23
C GLY A 119 43.29 -54.34 2.93
N LEU A 120 43.51 -53.28 2.17
CA LEU A 120 44.80 -52.80 1.74
C LEU A 120 45.10 -51.46 2.41
N ALA A 121 46.11 -51.51 3.23
CA ALA A 121 46.96 -50.45 3.75
C ALA A 121 46.28 -49.07 3.97
N GLU A 122 46.37 -48.62 5.19
CA GLU A 122 46.13 -47.26 5.68
C GLU A 122 46.76 -46.20 4.77
N GLY A 123 46.05 -45.84 3.72
CA GLY A 123 46.23 -44.55 3.04
C GLY A 123 45.23 -43.60 3.67
N ASP A 124 45.73 -42.59 4.34
CA ASP A 124 44.96 -41.56 5.03
C ASP A 124 43.84 -41.02 4.10
N PRO A 125 42.55 -41.36 4.38
CA PRO A 125 41.42 -40.88 3.53
C PRO A 125 41.22 -39.39 3.60
N SER A 126 42.08 -38.71 4.27
CA SER A 126 41.90 -37.39 4.78
C SER A 126 42.44 -36.28 3.90
N ARG A 127 43.40 -36.52 3.04
CA ARG A 127 44.10 -35.38 2.40
C ARG A 127 43.25 -34.71 1.33
N THR A 128 42.57 -35.44 0.47
CA THR A 128 41.68 -34.92 -0.54
C THR A 128 40.36 -34.41 0.02
N ASP A 129 39.77 -35.08 1.00
CA ASP A 129 38.51 -34.67 1.63
C ASP A 129 38.73 -33.45 2.56
N ARG A 130 39.87 -33.40 3.28
CA ARG A 130 40.25 -32.24 4.12
C ARG A 130 40.63 -31.04 3.25
N LEU A 131 41.29 -31.22 2.13
CA LEU A 131 41.58 -30.14 1.19
C LEU A 131 40.31 -29.58 0.55
N THR A 132 39.36 -30.44 0.24
CA THR A 132 38.07 -29.99 -0.34
C THR A 132 37.23 -29.22 0.71
N VAL A 133 37.16 -29.70 1.94
CA VAL A 133 36.46 -28.96 3.04
C VAL A 133 37.20 -27.66 3.38
N ALA A 134 38.55 -27.68 3.43
CA ALA A 134 39.34 -26.48 3.68
C ALA A 134 39.18 -25.44 2.54
N ALA A 135 39.14 -25.88 1.28
CA ALA A 135 38.94 -25.02 0.13
C ALA A 135 37.52 -24.38 0.15
N VAL A 136 36.48 -25.15 0.49
CA VAL A 136 35.10 -24.64 0.62
C VAL A 136 34.98 -23.63 1.76
N LEU A 137 35.58 -23.93 2.91
CA LEU A 137 35.59 -23.02 4.06
C LEU A 137 36.41 -21.76 3.77
N ALA A 138 37.57 -21.89 3.14
CA ALA A 138 38.40 -20.75 2.75
C ALA A 138 37.70 -19.85 1.72
N THR A 139 37.00 -20.45 0.74
CA THR A 139 36.20 -19.69 -0.24
C THR A 139 35.03 -18.98 0.45
N GLY A 140 34.35 -19.62 1.39
CA GLY A 140 33.28 -19.02 2.19
C GLY A 140 33.76 -17.84 3.03
N VAL A 141 34.93 -17.98 3.68
CA VAL A 141 35.54 -16.89 4.47
C VAL A 141 36.00 -15.72 3.59
N VAL A 142 36.58 -16.00 2.43
CA VAL A 142 36.97 -14.95 1.47
C VAL A 142 35.74 -14.18 0.98
N LEU A 143 34.63 -14.87 0.65
CA LEU A 143 33.38 -14.25 0.23
C LEU A 143 32.75 -13.40 1.35
N LEU A 144 32.79 -13.86 2.59
CA LEU A 144 32.30 -13.09 3.74
C LEU A 144 33.16 -11.86 4.03
N LEU A 145 34.48 -11.98 3.92
CA LEU A 145 35.40 -10.86 4.12
C LEU A 145 35.28 -9.84 2.97
N THR A 146 35.03 -10.31 1.76
CA THR A 146 34.77 -9.43 0.60
C THR A 146 33.46 -8.68 0.80
N ALA A 147 32.40 -9.34 1.22
CA ALA A 147 31.11 -8.71 1.52
C ALA A 147 31.20 -7.68 2.66
N ALA A 148 31.93 -8.02 3.74
CA ALA A 148 32.13 -7.11 4.87
C ALA A 148 33.04 -5.92 4.52
N GLY A 149 34.06 -6.13 3.69
CA GLY A 149 34.93 -5.05 3.19
C GLY A 149 34.19 -4.09 2.26
N LEU A 150 33.23 -4.61 1.49
CA LEU A 150 32.35 -3.83 0.62
C LEU A 150 31.36 -2.97 1.42
N GLU A 151 30.87 -3.43 2.57
CA GLU A 151 30.03 -2.62 3.46
C GLU A 151 30.81 -1.53 4.17
N TRP A 152 32.07 -1.79 4.54
CA TRP A 152 32.91 -0.76 5.20
C TRP A 152 33.28 0.39 4.25
N SER A 153 33.49 0.12 2.97
CA SER A 153 33.76 1.18 1.98
C SER A 153 32.55 2.10 1.74
N ARG A 154 31.34 1.67 2.09
CA ARG A 154 30.12 2.49 2.03
C ARG A 154 30.04 3.58 3.09
N GLY A 155 30.69 3.41 4.23
CA GLY A 155 30.71 4.43 5.28
C GLY A 155 31.39 5.75 4.84
N ALA A 156 32.18 5.71 3.77
CA ALA A 156 32.90 6.87 3.26
C ALA A 156 32.06 7.74 2.28
N SER A 157 30.95 7.21 1.72
CA SER A 157 30.11 7.94 0.74
C SER A 157 29.03 8.83 1.36
N VAL A 158 28.80 8.73 2.67
CA VAL A 158 27.78 9.52 3.40
C VAL A 158 28.12 11.01 3.47
N ASP A 159 29.42 11.37 3.36
CA ASP A 159 29.87 12.77 3.43
C ASP A 159 29.54 13.59 2.17
N THR A 160 29.44 12.94 1.00
CA THR A 160 29.08 13.60 -0.26
C THR A 160 27.61 14.02 -0.29
N ASP A 161 26.73 13.19 0.26
CA ASP A 161 25.30 13.49 0.35
C ASP A 161 25.03 14.66 1.32
N ARG A 162 25.82 14.76 2.37
CA ARG A 162 25.76 15.86 3.36
C ARG A 162 26.26 17.18 2.78
N ALA A 163 27.31 17.15 1.94
CA ALA A 163 27.84 18.32 1.24
C ALA A 163 26.87 18.81 0.15
N LEU A 164 26.21 17.89 -0.55
CA LEU A 164 25.19 18.20 -1.57
C LEU A 164 23.94 18.81 -0.93
N ARG A 165 23.44 18.26 0.18
CA ARG A 165 22.32 18.83 0.96
C ARG A 165 22.65 20.23 1.47
N LYS A 166 23.87 20.47 1.94
CA LYS A 166 24.31 21.78 2.42
C LYS A 166 24.42 22.84 1.32
N ARG A 167 24.67 22.44 0.06
CA ARG A 167 24.65 23.35 -1.10
C ARG A 167 23.23 23.63 -1.59
N LEU A 168 22.35 22.62 -1.59
CA LEU A 168 20.94 22.77 -2.00
C LEU A 168 20.12 23.60 -0.98
N THR A 169 20.48 23.58 0.30
CA THR A 169 19.86 24.44 1.33
C THR A 169 20.37 25.88 1.32
N ASN A 170 21.47 26.18 0.62
CA ASN A 170 22.02 27.53 0.49
C ASN A 170 21.60 28.26 -0.80
N THR A 171 20.87 27.61 -1.72
CA THR A 171 20.15 28.33 -2.76
C THR A 171 18.91 28.93 -2.11
N ASN A 172 18.95 30.22 -1.84
CA ASN A 172 17.78 31.04 -1.47
C ASN A 172 16.78 31.09 -2.64
N LEU A 173 16.12 30.00 -2.94
CA LEU A 173 14.82 30.03 -3.57
C LEU A 173 13.85 30.47 -2.46
N GLN A 174 13.58 31.77 -2.38
CA GLN A 174 12.42 32.27 -1.68
C GLN A 174 11.25 31.47 -2.24
N PRO A 175 10.48 30.69 -1.44
CA PRO A 175 9.19 30.22 -1.85
C PRO A 175 8.45 31.50 -2.28
N GLY A 176 8.00 31.57 -3.54
CA GLY A 176 7.11 32.65 -3.92
C GLY A 176 6.02 32.67 -2.86
N GLU A 177 5.75 33.82 -2.27
CA GLU A 177 4.62 34.01 -1.38
C GLU A 177 3.37 33.62 -2.18
N VAL A 178 3.02 32.35 -2.12
CA VAL A 178 1.66 31.93 -2.45
C VAL A 178 0.86 32.48 -1.29
N ASN A 179 0.30 33.67 -1.47
CA ASN A 179 -0.76 34.19 -0.63
C ASN A 179 -1.95 33.23 -0.76
N VAL A 180 -1.85 32.09 -0.10
CA VAL A 180 -2.99 31.21 0.16
C VAL A 180 -3.78 31.94 1.23
N CYS A 181 -4.76 32.71 0.77
CA CYS A 181 -5.74 33.31 1.68
C CYS A 181 -6.39 32.17 2.46
N PRO A 182 -6.29 32.13 3.81
CA PRO A 182 -6.83 31.02 4.62
C PRO A 182 -8.34 30.91 4.61
N CYS A 183 -9.05 31.71 3.82
CA CYS A 183 -10.49 31.94 3.89
C CYS A 183 -11.24 31.72 2.57
N ARG A 184 -10.72 31.00 1.58
CA ARG A 184 -11.57 30.46 0.51
C ARG A 184 -12.16 29.13 0.97
N ARG A 185 -13.44 29.16 1.28
CA ARG A 185 -14.22 28.07 1.86
C ARG A 185 -14.45 26.98 0.82
N GLY A 186 -13.83 25.83 1.00
CA GLY A 186 -14.46 24.55 0.65
C GLY A 186 -15.77 24.35 1.45
N ALA A 187 -16.51 23.30 1.19
CA ALA A 187 -17.70 22.97 1.96
C ALA A 187 -17.40 23.06 3.47
N SER A 188 -18.33 23.62 4.22
CA SER A 188 -18.20 23.72 5.68
C SER A 188 -18.22 22.32 6.31
N GLN A 189 -17.65 22.17 7.51
CA GLN A 189 -17.71 20.88 8.22
C GLN A 189 -19.17 20.42 8.43
N ASP A 190 -20.10 21.35 8.70
CA ASP A 190 -21.53 21.05 8.86
C ASP A 190 -22.14 20.52 7.55
N GLU A 191 -21.71 21.02 6.39
CA GLU A 191 -22.13 20.48 5.09
C GLU A 191 -21.52 19.11 4.83
N LEU A 192 -20.22 18.92 5.11
CA LEU A 192 -19.56 17.62 4.99
C LEU A 192 -20.26 16.56 5.86
N ASP A 193 -20.65 16.90 7.06
CA ASP A 193 -21.31 15.99 8.00
C ASP A 193 -22.69 15.48 7.53
N THR A 194 -23.32 16.16 6.57
CA THR A 194 -24.59 15.74 5.96
C THR A 194 -24.44 14.99 4.64
N GLN A 195 -23.21 14.84 4.12
CA GLN A 195 -22.87 14.20 2.86
C GLN A 195 -22.03 12.95 3.08
N TRP A 196 -21.66 12.27 1.98
CA TRP A 196 -20.71 11.16 1.99
C TRP A 196 -19.63 11.39 0.92
N PRO A 197 -18.75 12.39 1.15
CA PRO A 197 -17.88 12.93 0.10
C PRO A 197 -16.64 12.08 -0.21
N PHE A 198 -16.28 11.12 0.64
CA PHE A 198 -15.05 10.34 0.54
C PHE A 198 -15.31 8.85 0.83
N LEU A 199 -14.32 8.02 0.52
CA LEU A 199 -14.23 6.67 1.07
C LEU A 199 -14.37 6.74 2.59
N ARG A 200 -15.32 5.97 3.17
CA ARG A 200 -15.57 5.91 4.62
C ARG A 200 -16.15 7.19 5.23
N GLY A 201 -16.78 8.04 4.42
CA GLY A 201 -17.62 9.16 4.89
C GLY A 201 -16.90 10.48 5.14
N PRO A 202 -17.53 11.43 5.82
CA PRO A 202 -17.12 12.83 5.88
C PRO A 202 -15.70 13.09 6.39
N LEU A 203 -15.23 12.26 7.33
CA LEU A 203 -13.89 12.33 7.90
C LEU A 203 -12.97 11.22 7.40
N ALA A 204 -13.43 10.40 6.44
CA ALA A 204 -12.73 9.22 5.93
C ALA A 204 -12.37 8.16 7.00
N VAL A 205 -13.07 8.12 8.12
CA VAL A 205 -12.77 7.24 9.28
C VAL A 205 -13.83 6.16 9.57
N GLY A 206 -14.84 6.01 8.71
CA GLY A 206 -15.87 4.98 8.85
C GLY A 206 -17.03 5.37 9.77
N ARG A 207 -17.22 6.66 10.06
CA ARG A 207 -18.33 7.16 10.87
C ARG A 207 -19.31 7.94 10.02
N ALA A 208 -20.59 7.56 10.10
CA ALA A 208 -21.67 8.33 9.52
C ALA A 208 -21.96 9.57 10.39
N SER A 209 -22.66 10.53 9.80
CA SER A 209 -23.17 11.69 10.55
C SER A 209 -24.00 11.24 11.76
N ALA A 210 -23.95 12.01 12.84
CA ALA A 210 -24.78 11.76 14.02
C ALA A 210 -26.29 11.82 13.72
N SER A 211 -26.71 12.50 12.65
CA SER A 211 -28.08 12.57 12.16
C SER A 211 -28.50 11.41 11.26
N ALA A 212 -27.56 10.56 10.83
CA ALA A 212 -27.85 9.43 9.98
C ALA A 212 -28.54 8.31 10.77
N VAL A 213 -29.73 7.91 10.35
CA VAL A 213 -30.53 6.82 10.97
C VAL A 213 -30.82 5.76 9.90
N PRO A 214 -29.82 4.98 9.49
CA PRO A 214 -30.00 3.97 8.45
C PRO A 214 -30.88 2.81 8.93
N PRO A 215 -31.54 2.08 8.01
CA PRO A 215 -32.37 0.94 8.35
C PRO A 215 -31.55 -0.18 9.01
N LEU A 216 -32.19 -0.92 9.89
CA LEU A 216 -31.60 -2.06 10.59
C LEU A 216 -31.76 -3.35 9.78
N THR A 217 -32.88 -3.52 9.09
CA THR A 217 -33.22 -4.76 8.37
C THR A 217 -33.60 -4.48 6.94
N TRP A 218 -33.07 -5.27 6.02
CA TRP A 218 -33.42 -5.29 4.61
C TRP A 218 -33.07 -6.64 3.98
N ASN A 219 -33.50 -6.85 2.75
CA ASN A 219 -33.14 -8.05 2.00
C ASN A 219 -33.11 -7.73 0.50
N GLY A 220 -31.94 -7.80 -0.11
CA GLY A 220 -31.74 -7.52 -1.54
C GLY A 220 -32.35 -8.56 -2.45
N GLU A 221 -32.46 -9.82 -2.01
CA GLU A 221 -33.04 -10.91 -2.81
C GLU A 221 -34.58 -10.80 -2.91
N THR A 222 -35.23 -10.37 -1.83
CA THR A 222 -36.69 -10.22 -1.79
C THR A 222 -37.17 -8.81 -2.10
N GLY A 223 -36.27 -7.82 -2.11
CA GLY A 223 -36.60 -6.41 -2.28
C GLY A 223 -37.13 -5.73 -1.01
N GLN A 224 -37.10 -6.38 0.14
CA GLN A 224 -37.55 -5.77 1.39
C GLN A 224 -36.67 -4.59 1.77
N ASN A 225 -37.27 -3.41 2.01
CA ASN A 225 -36.59 -2.16 2.34
C ASN A 225 -35.50 -1.75 1.30
N ILE A 226 -35.66 -2.20 0.06
CA ILE A 226 -34.90 -1.75 -1.10
C ILE A 226 -35.73 -0.68 -1.80
N LYS A 227 -35.24 0.56 -1.80
CA LYS A 227 -35.90 1.69 -2.44
C LYS A 227 -35.78 1.60 -3.97
N TRP A 228 -34.57 1.31 -4.44
CA TRP A 228 -34.26 1.07 -5.85
C TRP A 228 -33.00 0.20 -6.01
N VAL A 229 -32.91 -0.46 -7.15
CA VAL A 229 -31.72 -1.12 -7.65
C VAL A 229 -31.53 -0.73 -9.11
N THR A 230 -30.29 -0.47 -9.50
CA THR A 230 -29.92 -0.06 -10.86
C THR A 230 -28.72 -0.88 -11.32
N ASP A 231 -28.78 -1.40 -12.54
CA ASP A 231 -27.62 -2.05 -13.16
C ASP A 231 -26.56 -1.01 -13.53
N VAL A 232 -25.29 -1.39 -13.39
CA VAL A 232 -24.14 -0.62 -13.81
C VAL A 232 -23.46 -1.38 -14.94
N ASP A 233 -23.49 -0.82 -16.13
CA ASP A 233 -23.05 -1.50 -17.36
C ASP A 233 -21.55 -1.88 -17.36
N TYR A 234 -20.77 -1.21 -16.53
CA TYR A 234 -19.31 -1.36 -16.47
C TYR A 234 -18.84 -1.87 -15.11
N PRO A 235 -17.89 -2.83 -15.08
CA PRO A 235 -17.37 -3.32 -13.81
C PRO A 235 -16.60 -2.23 -13.05
N GLY A 236 -16.59 -2.32 -11.73
CA GLY A 236 -15.81 -1.42 -10.90
C GLY A 236 -15.95 -1.71 -9.41
N PHE A 237 -14.95 -1.29 -8.66
CA PHE A 237 -14.78 -1.61 -7.24
C PHE A 237 -14.80 -0.36 -6.34
N SER A 238 -14.89 0.86 -6.91
CA SER A 238 -14.95 2.06 -6.11
C SER A 238 -16.18 2.10 -5.20
N SER A 239 -16.03 2.62 -4.01
CA SER A 239 -17.17 2.89 -3.12
C SER A 239 -18.01 4.04 -3.68
N PRO A 240 -19.33 4.09 -3.44
CA PRO A 240 -20.16 5.23 -3.78
C PRO A 240 -19.82 6.43 -2.90
N VAL A 241 -19.83 7.63 -3.50
CA VAL A 241 -19.81 8.89 -2.78
C VAL A 241 -21.06 9.68 -3.11
N VAL A 242 -21.52 10.51 -2.18
CA VAL A 242 -22.82 11.20 -2.30
C VAL A 242 -22.69 12.67 -1.93
N TRP A 243 -23.23 13.52 -2.80
CA TRP A 243 -23.41 14.94 -2.53
C TRP A 243 -24.80 15.40 -3.00
N GLY A 244 -25.60 15.89 -2.08
CA GLY A 244 -26.97 16.30 -2.34
C GLY A 244 -27.80 15.14 -2.91
N LYS A 245 -28.31 15.32 -4.13
CA LYS A 245 -29.10 14.31 -4.85
C LYS A 245 -28.31 13.51 -5.87
N ARG A 246 -26.99 13.53 -5.79
CA ARG A 246 -26.11 12.81 -6.73
C ARG A 246 -25.27 11.77 -6.01
N LEU A 247 -25.23 10.58 -6.58
CA LEU A 247 -24.34 9.51 -6.19
C LEU A 247 -23.33 9.28 -7.32
N PHE A 248 -22.06 9.21 -6.99
CA PHE A 248 -21.00 9.04 -7.97
C PHE A 248 -20.22 7.74 -7.72
N VAL A 249 -19.84 7.07 -8.81
CA VAL A 249 -18.93 5.93 -8.82
C VAL A 249 -17.97 6.01 -10.00
N THR A 250 -16.82 5.38 -9.87
CA THR A 250 -15.87 5.18 -10.98
C THR A 250 -15.98 3.77 -11.52
N THR A 251 -15.77 3.60 -12.81
CA THR A 251 -15.65 2.31 -13.47
C THR A 251 -14.45 2.30 -14.39
N GLY A 252 -13.95 1.11 -14.74
CA GLY A 252 -12.87 1.04 -15.71
C GLY A 252 -12.42 -0.37 -16.00
N ASP A 253 -12.39 -0.68 -17.29
CA ASP A 253 -11.79 -1.89 -17.82
C ASP A 253 -10.93 -1.60 -19.07
N ALA A 254 -10.31 -2.63 -19.64
CA ALA A 254 -9.46 -2.48 -20.80
C ALA A 254 -10.22 -2.23 -22.11
N VAL A 255 -11.53 -2.48 -22.14
CA VAL A 255 -12.38 -2.43 -23.34
C VAL A 255 -13.25 -1.17 -23.34
N SER A 256 -14.01 -0.97 -22.26
CA SER A 256 -14.93 0.17 -22.10
C SER A 256 -14.24 1.47 -21.63
N GLY A 257 -12.98 1.37 -21.21
CA GLY A 257 -12.18 2.51 -20.75
C GLY A 257 -12.51 2.92 -19.32
N ARG A 258 -12.19 4.17 -18.95
CA ARG A 258 -12.38 4.75 -17.61
C ARG A 258 -13.54 5.71 -17.66
N ARG A 259 -14.43 5.60 -16.67
CA ARG A 259 -15.64 6.42 -16.61
C ARG A 259 -15.96 6.87 -15.21
N VAL A 260 -16.60 8.00 -15.11
CA VAL A 260 -17.28 8.46 -13.90
C VAL A 260 -18.76 8.49 -14.20
N LEU A 261 -19.57 7.89 -13.33
CA LEU A 261 -21.00 7.79 -13.47
C LEU A 261 -21.69 8.54 -12.34
N ALA A 262 -22.75 9.27 -12.66
CA ALA A 262 -23.61 9.91 -11.68
C ALA A 262 -25.03 9.37 -11.73
N TYR A 263 -25.59 9.12 -10.57
CA TYR A 263 -26.96 8.63 -10.41
C TYR A 263 -27.76 9.54 -9.49
N ASP A 264 -29.05 9.63 -9.74
CA ASP A 264 -29.98 10.30 -8.85
C ASP A 264 -30.22 9.48 -7.58
N THR A 265 -30.03 10.06 -6.41
CA THR A 265 -30.15 9.35 -5.12
C THR A 265 -31.57 8.92 -4.77
N ASP A 266 -32.60 9.57 -5.32
CA ASP A 266 -34.00 9.26 -5.04
C ASP A 266 -34.54 8.13 -5.91
N THR A 267 -34.07 8.03 -7.15
CA THR A 267 -34.62 7.12 -8.17
C THR A 267 -33.66 6.04 -8.66
N GLY A 268 -32.35 6.22 -8.45
CA GLY A 268 -31.31 5.36 -9.04
C GLY A 268 -31.10 5.56 -10.54
N ALA A 269 -31.75 6.56 -11.15
CA ALA A 269 -31.58 6.85 -12.56
C ALA A 269 -30.18 7.37 -12.88
N LEU A 270 -29.57 6.86 -13.96
CA LEU A 270 -28.31 7.40 -14.49
C LEU A 270 -28.56 8.84 -14.97
N LEU A 271 -27.84 9.79 -14.41
CA LEU A 271 -27.89 11.20 -14.79
C LEU A 271 -26.92 11.50 -15.93
N TRP A 272 -25.70 11.00 -15.83
CA TRP A 272 -24.68 11.11 -16.88
C TRP A 272 -23.59 10.04 -16.72
N ASP A 273 -22.87 9.80 -17.79
CA ASP A 273 -21.77 8.87 -17.95
C ASP A 273 -20.63 9.58 -18.69
N THR A 274 -19.58 9.95 -17.98
CA THR A 274 -18.46 10.69 -18.55
C THR A 274 -17.25 9.79 -18.77
N PHE A 275 -16.86 9.63 -20.03
CA PHE A 275 -15.65 8.93 -20.43
C PHE A 275 -14.41 9.79 -20.16
N VAL A 276 -13.38 9.20 -19.56
CA VAL A 276 -12.10 9.85 -19.29
C VAL A 276 -11.06 9.31 -20.27
N GLU A 277 -10.59 10.18 -21.14
CA GLU A 277 -9.55 9.83 -22.12
C GLU A 277 -8.22 9.49 -21.42
N ASP A 278 -7.40 8.67 -22.11
CA ASP A 278 -6.05 8.37 -21.65
C ASP A 278 -5.15 9.60 -21.85
N GLY A 279 -4.60 10.12 -20.77
CA GLY A 279 -3.69 11.27 -20.79
C GLY A 279 -2.35 10.97 -21.47
N GLU A 280 -1.97 9.71 -21.62
CA GLU A 280 -0.79 9.32 -22.37
C GLU A 280 -1.08 9.25 -23.87
N LYS A 281 -0.58 10.23 -24.60
CA LYS A 281 -0.70 10.29 -26.06
C LYS A 281 0.28 9.30 -26.71
N GLY A 282 -0.21 8.43 -27.60
CA GLY A 282 0.64 7.57 -28.42
C GLY A 282 0.39 6.08 -28.33
N GLY A 283 -0.72 5.62 -27.73
CA GLY A 283 -1.13 4.21 -27.74
C GLY A 283 -0.25 3.29 -26.90
N ALA A 284 0.31 3.82 -25.82
CA ALA A 284 1.08 3.03 -24.87
C ALA A 284 0.22 1.92 -24.23
N ARG A 285 0.85 0.80 -23.91
CA ARG A 285 0.19 -0.35 -23.29
C ARG A 285 -0.44 0.05 -21.95
N LEU A 286 -1.69 -0.33 -21.72
CA LEU A 286 -2.37 -0.14 -20.43
C LEU A 286 -1.56 -0.73 -19.26
N PRO A 287 -1.61 -0.14 -18.06
CA PRO A 287 -0.94 -0.70 -16.90
C PRO A 287 -1.50 -2.07 -16.57
N GLN A 288 -0.68 -2.91 -15.96
CA GLN A 288 -1.16 -4.14 -15.37
C GLN A 288 -1.98 -3.80 -14.13
N VAL A 289 -3.14 -4.41 -14.00
CA VAL A 289 -4.02 -4.33 -12.84
C VAL A 289 -4.48 -5.72 -12.48
N ASP A 290 -4.82 -5.94 -11.22
CA ASP A 290 -5.46 -7.17 -10.75
C ASP A 290 -6.95 -7.18 -11.08
N GLU A 291 -7.54 -8.39 -11.19
CA GLU A 291 -8.96 -8.55 -11.51
C GLU A 291 -9.89 -8.00 -10.40
N GLU A 292 -9.45 -8.02 -9.15
CA GLU A 292 -10.20 -7.50 -7.99
C GLU A 292 -9.99 -5.98 -7.77
N THR A 293 -9.14 -5.33 -8.55
CA THR A 293 -8.88 -3.88 -8.49
C THR A 293 -9.33 -3.17 -9.76
N GLY A 294 -8.98 -3.70 -10.93
CA GLY A 294 -9.27 -3.07 -12.20
C GLY A 294 -8.64 -1.68 -12.36
N PHE A 295 -9.18 -0.87 -13.25
CA PHE A 295 -8.67 0.47 -13.54
C PHE A 295 -9.30 1.57 -12.69
N GLY A 296 -10.45 1.29 -12.04
CA GLY A 296 -11.25 2.27 -11.31
C GLY A 296 -11.59 1.84 -9.88
N ALA A 297 -10.64 1.26 -9.12
CA ALA A 297 -10.85 0.87 -7.73
C ALA A 297 -10.88 2.07 -6.78
N SER A 298 -10.10 3.12 -7.08
CA SER A 298 -10.05 4.31 -6.25
C SER A 298 -11.43 4.95 -6.12
N THR A 299 -11.86 5.15 -4.87
CA THR A 299 -13.12 5.85 -4.60
C THR A 299 -12.95 7.33 -4.94
N PRO A 300 -13.86 7.92 -5.70
CA PRO A 300 -13.82 9.35 -6.00
C PRO A 300 -14.04 10.19 -4.75
N ALA A 301 -13.73 11.48 -4.83
CA ALA A 301 -14.15 12.48 -3.86
C ALA A 301 -15.16 13.43 -4.51
N CYS A 302 -16.08 14.02 -3.76
CA CYS A 302 -17.03 15.00 -4.32
C CYS A 302 -17.29 16.16 -3.35
N ASP A 303 -17.48 17.34 -3.89
CA ASP A 303 -17.88 18.54 -3.17
C ASP A 303 -19.17 19.15 -3.79
N ASP A 304 -19.52 20.37 -3.40
CA ASP A 304 -20.70 21.08 -3.88
C ASP A 304 -20.69 21.44 -5.38
N LYS A 305 -19.54 21.27 -6.07
CA LYS A 305 -19.33 21.66 -7.47
C LYS A 305 -18.85 20.52 -8.36
N HIS A 306 -18.00 19.65 -7.82
CA HIS A 306 -17.27 18.68 -8.62
C HIS A 306 -17.28 17.28 -8.00
N VAL A 307 -17.05 16.31 -8.86
CA VAL A 307 -16.54 14.99 -8.48
C VAL A 307 -15.13 14.84 -9.04
N TYR A 308 -14.22 14.34 -8.20
CA TYR A 308 -12.81 14.10 -8.51
C TYR A 308 -12.56 12.60 -8.59
N ALA A 309 -11.94 12.15 -9.65
CA ALA A 309 -11.62 10.74 -9.84
C ALA A 309 -10.16 10.54 -10.23
N ILE A 310 -9.59 9.40 -9.83
CA ILE A 310 -8.26 8.95 -10.23
C ILE A 310 -8.34 7.52 -10.71
N PHE A 311 -7.54 7.19 -11.73
CA PHE A 311 -7.53 5.86 -12.34
C PHE A 311 -6.14 5.23 -12.33
N SER A 312 -6.08 3.91 -12.41
CA SER A 312 -4.81 3.18 -12.48
C SER A 312 -3.98 3.53 -13.72
N THR A 313 -4.54 4.23 -14.70
CA THR A 313 -3.81 4.78 -15.85
C THR A 313 -2.97 6.01 -15.50
N GLY A 314 -3.22 6.66 -14.36
CA GLY A 314 -2.55 7.88 -13.93
C GLY A 314 -3.31 9.16 -14.21
N ASP A 315 -4.54 9.04 -14.71
CA ASP A 315 -5.42 10.15 -14.98
C ASP A 315 -6.13 10.60 -13.71
N VAL A 316 -6.08 11.88 -13.41
CA VAL A 316 -6.88 12.56 -12.38
C VAL A 316 -7.78 13.56 -13.07
N VAL A 317 -9.06 13.56 -12.75
CA VAL A 317 -10.07 14.38 -13.41
C VAL A 317 -11.00 15.04 -12.40
N ALA A 318 -11.41 16.28 -12.67
CA ALA A 318 -12.56 16.92 -12.05
C ALA A 318 -13.67 17.07 -13.08
N ILE A 319 -14.87 16.68 -12.67
CA ILE A 319 -16.09 16.72 -13.49
C ILE A 319 -17.12 17.53 -12.71
N ASP A 320 -17.81 18.45 -13.37
CA ASP A 320 -18.90 19.19 -12.75
C ASP A 320 -20.13 18.29 -12.52
N HIS A 321 -21.10 18.77 -11.78
CA HIS A 321 -22.31 18.02 -11.47
C HIS A 321 -23.23 17.77 -12.69
N ASP A 322 -22.93 18.36 -13.83
CA ASP A 322 -23.64 18.15 -15.10
C ASP A 322 -22.89 17.18 -16.03
N GLY A 323 -21.73 16.64 -15.59
CA GLY A 323 -20.98 15.63 -16.31
C GLY A 323 -19.90 16.17 -17.25
N ASN A 324 -19.58 17.47 -17.20
CA ASN A 324 -18.54 18.06 -18.03
C ASN A 324 -17.18 17.99 -17.34
N ILE A 325 -16.14 17.56 -18.05
CA ILE A 325 -14.77 17.59 -17.54
C ILE A 325 -14.32 19.06 -17.40
N VAL A 326 -14.02 19.48 -16.18
CA VAL A 326 -13.51 20.81 -15.85
C VAL A 326 -12.01 20.87 -16.08
N TRP A 327 -11.29 19.85 -15.60
CA TRP A 327 -9.87 19.67 -15.85
C TRP A 327 -9.48 18.19 -15.77
N GLN A 328 -8.39 17.86 -16.43
CA GLN A 328 -7.75 16.55 -16.39
C GLN A 328 -6.24 16.72 -16.31
N VAL A 329 -5.59 15.95 -15.42
CA VAL A 329 -4.14 15.90 -15.22
C VAL A 329 -3.66 14.49 -15.33
N TYR A 330 -2.56 14.27 -16.05
CA TYR A 330 -1.90 12.98 -16.15
C TYR A 330 -0.66 12.95 -15.26
N LEU A 331 -0.64 12.04 -14.28
CA LEU A 331 0.45 11.90 -13.30
C LEU A 331 1.58 10.96 -13.75
N GLY A 332 1.44 10.33 -14.89
CA GLY A 332 2.29 9.23 -15.37
C GLY A 332 1.69 7.86 -15.03
N ARG A 333 2.14 6.80 -15.73
CA ARG A 333 1.68 5.44 -15.43
C ARG A 333 2.34 4.91 -14.17
N PRO A 334 1.56 4.44 -13.18
CA PRO A 334 2.14 3.82 -12.00
C PRO A 334 2.58 2.39 -12.35
N LYS A 335 3.73 1.98 -11.84
CA LYS A 335 4.11 0.59 -11.79
C LYS A 335 3.68 0.02 -10.46
N ASN A 336 2.53 -0.62 -10.44
CA ASN A 336 1.90 -1.16 -9.24
C ASN A 336 1.31 -2.53 -9.58
N SER A 337 1.61 -3.57 -8.81
CA SER A 337 1.25 -4.97 -9.12
C SER A 337 -0.25 -5.22 -9.15
N TYR A 338 -1.03 -4.52 -8.30
CA TYR A 338 -2.49 -4.65 -8.24
C TYR A 338 -3.22 -3.52 -8.98
N GLY A 339 -2.51 -2.47 -9.40
CA GLY A 339 -3.10 -1.22 -9.86
C GLY A 339 -3.22 -0.18 -8.74
N HIS A 340 -3.54 1.05 -9.09
CA HIS A 340 -3.72 2.14 -8.14
C HIS A 340 -5.10 2.07 -7.48
N ALA A 341 -5.16 2.07 -6.15
CA ALA A 341 -6.41 2.01 -5.40
C ALA A 341 -6.51 3.02 -4.23
N SER A 342 -5.45 3.78 -3.96
CA SER A 342 -5.54 4.89 -2.99
C SER A 342 -6.61 5.87 -3.45
N SER A 343 -7.57 6.17 -2.56
CA SER A 343 -8.71 7.02 -2.87
C SER A 343 -8.37 8.50 -2.66
N LEU A 344 -9.19 9.35 -3.26
CA LEU A 344 -9.04 10.80 -3.15
C LEU A 344 -9.73 11.34 -1.90
N ILE A 345 -9.11 12.36 -1.30
CA ILE A 345 -9.75 13.24 -0.31
C ILE A 345 -9.41 14.68 -0.66
N TYR A 346 -10.17 15.63 -0.17
CA TYR A 346 -9.81 17.04 -0.28
C TYR A 346 -9.90 17.73 1.08
N SER A 347 -9.21 18.85 1.22
CA SER A 347 -9.30 19.75 2.36
C SER A 347 -9.20 21.19 1.90
N GLY A 348 -10.26 21.97 2.10
CA GLY A 348 -10.39 23.27 1.48
C GLY A 348 -10.36 23.18 -0.05
N GLU A 349 -9.46 23.91 -0.68
CA GLU A 349 -9.28 23.91 -2.14
C GLU A 349 -8.16 22.96 -2.63
N MET A 350 -7.70 22.05 -1.76
CA MET A 350 -6.63 21.09 -2.07
C MET A 350 -7.18 19.67 -2.23
N LEU A 351 -7.07 19.09 -3.41
CA LEU A 351 -7.28 17.68 -3.68
C LEU A 351 -5.99 16.93 -3.36
N LEU A 352 -6.06 15.98 -2.43
CA LEU A 352 -4.91 15.24 -1.91
C LEU A 352 -4.80 13.90 -2.61
N VAL A 353 -3.64 13.64 -3.23
CA VAL A 353 -3.37 12.45 -4.03
C VAL A 353 -2.15 11.74 -3.48
N GLN A 354 -2.34 10.55 -2.90
CA GLN A 354 -1.26 9.65 -2.54
C GLN A 354 -0.92 8.80 -3.77
N TRP A 355 0.22 9.08 -4.41
CA TRP A 355 0.66 8.44 -5.64
C TRP A 355 1.87 7.56 -5.35
N ASP A 356 1.60 6.35 -4.84
CA ASP A 356 2.62 5.38 -4.45
C ASP A 356 2.71 4.25 -5.48
N HIS A 357 3.93 3.99 -5.96
CA HIS A 357 4.25 2.89 -6.86
C HIS A 357 5.73 2.50 -6.77
N GLU A 358 6.15 1.39 -7.39
CA GLU A 358 7.49 0.81 -7.27
C GLU A 358 8.63 1.77 -7.62
N GLU A 359 8.41 2.68 -8.58
CA GLU A 359 9.50 3.49 -9.12
C GLU A 359 9.62 4.86 -8.45
N TYR A 360 8.48 5.48 -8.12
CA TYR A 360 8.47 6.86 -7.62
C TYR A 360 7.19 7.17 -6.84
N SER A 361 7.29 7.15 -5.53
CA SER A 361 6.18 7.51 -4.65
C SER A 361 6.19 8.99 -4.30
N ARG A 362 5.02 9.61 -4.27
CA ARG A 362 4.85 11.03 -3.93
C ARG A 362 3.48 11.32 -3.33
N MET A 363 3.41 12.35 -2.54
CA MET A 363 2.17 12.96 -2.11
C MET A 363 1.99 14.29 -2.81
N LEU A 364 0.80 14.56 -3.36
CA LEU A 364 0.49 15.78 -4.08
C LEU A 364 -0.73 16.46 -3.48
N ALA A 365 -0.76 17.79 -3.55
CA ALA A 365 -1.98 18.57 -3.47
C ALA A 365 -2.21 19.26 -4.82
N LEU A 366 -3.38 19.04 -5.40
CA LEU A 366 -3.82 19.70 -6.61
C LEU A 366 -4.90 20.72 -6.24
N ASP A 367 -4.89 21.86 -6.93
CA ASP A 367 -5.95 22.85 -6.81
C ASP A 367 -7.26 22.27 -7.36
N THR A 368 -8.31 22.27 -6.56
CA THR A 368 -9.60 21.65 -6.91
C THR A 368 -10.28 22.28 -8.11
N HIS A 369 -10.01 23.54 -8.42
CA HIS A 369 -10.62 24.30 -9.52
C HIS A 369 -9.87 24.13 -10.85
N THR A 370 -8.56 23.93 -10.78
CA THR A 370 -7.69 24.00 -11.98
C THR A 370 -6.87 22.75 -12.24
N GLY A 371 -6.79 21.83 -11.27
CA GLY A 371 -5.92 20.64 -11.31
C GLY A 371 -4.42 20.96 -11.23
N LYS A 372 -4.03 22.23 -11.06
CA LYS A 372 -2.62 22.60 -10.94
C LYS A 372 -2.04 22.11 -9.62
N THR A 373 -0.80 21.63 -9.66
CA THR A 373 -0.08 21.21 -8.45
C THR A 373 0.19 22.43 -7.56
N ILE A 374 -0.32 22.39 -6.33
CA ILE A 374 -0.04 23.38 -5.28
C ILE A 374 1.31 23.04 -4.64
N TRP A 375 1.46 21.78 -4.24
CA TRP A 375 2.73 21.23 -3.76
C TRP A 375 2.84 19.73 -4.10
N GLU A 376 4.07 19.27 -4.19
CA GLU A 376 4.43 17.86 -4.39
C GLU A 376 5.57 17.48 -3.46
N THR A 377 5.42 16.37 -2.74
CA THR A 377 6.46 15.87 -1.83
C THR A 377 6.85 14.46 -2.23
N PRO A 378 8.08 14.25 -2.73
CA PRO A 378 8.61 12.92 -3.01
C PRO A 378 8.69 12.08 -1.75
N ARG A 379 8.41 10.78 -1.91
CA ARG A 379 8.48 9.78 -0.83
C ARG A 379 9.32 8.59 -1.31
N ALA A 380 10.33 8.22 -0.54
CA ALA A 380 11.15 7.04 -0.81
C ALA A 380 10.55 5.80 -0.13
N LEU A 381 9.27 5.54 -0.40
CA LEU A 381 8.50 4.41 0.15
C LEU A 381 8.02 3.52 -1.01
N GLY A 382 7.82 2.24 -0.71
CA GLY A 382 7.26 1.29 -1.67
C GLY A 382 5.79 1.54 -1.97
N MET A 383 5.19 0.59 -2.70
CA MET A 383 3.76 0.62 -3.01
C MET A 383 2.90 0.69 -1.74
N SER A 384 1.81 1.43 -1.84
CA SER A 384 0.75 1.47 -0.86
C SER A 384 -0.57 1.76 -1.56
N TRP A 385 -1.65 1.22 -1.03
CA TRP A 385 -3.02 1.42 -1.50
C TRP A 385 -3.87 2.18 -0.50
N ALA A 386 -3.29 2.49 0.67
CA ALA A 386 -3.97 3.25 1.72
C ALA A 386 -4.35 4.66 1.25
N THR A 387 -5.53 5.11 1.66
CA THR A 387 -5.99 6.48 1.42
C THR A 387 -5.40 7.41 2.48
N PRO A 388 -4.88 8.58 2.10
CA PRO A 388 -4.37 9.56 3.05
C PRO A 388 -5.51 10.10 3.93
N MET A 389 -5.17 10.68 5.07
CA MET A 389 -6.15 11.15 6.04
C MET A 389 -5.75 12.51 6.61
N VAL A 390 -6.72 13.40 6.80
CA VAL A 390 -6.52 14.67 7.49
C VAL A 390 -7.03 14.55 8.93
N MET A 391 -6.16 14.82 9.89
CA MET A 391 -6.48 14.75 11.31
C MET A 391 -6.32 16.13 11.96
N PRO A 392 -7.32 16.61 12.69
CA PRO A 392 -7.17 17.82 13.50
C PRO A 392 -6.25 17.54 14.70
N VAL A 393 -5.24 18.39 14.89
CA VAL A 393 -4.33 18.35 16.03
C VAL A 393 -4.28 19.76 16.63
N CYS A 394 -4.97 19.97 17.74
CA CYS A 394 -5.22 21.30 18.28
C CYS A 394 -5.82 22.22 17.20
N ASP A 395 -5.20 23.36 16.92
CA ASP A 395 -5.66 24.33 15.93
C ASP A 395 -5.10 24.08 14.51
N LYS A 396 -4.44 22.94 14.27
CA LYS A 396 -3.80 22.62 13.00
C LYS A 396 -4.41 21.36 12.39
N LEU A 397 -4.38 21.29 11.06
CA LEU A 397 -4.67 20.07 10.32
C LEU A 397 -3.36 19.39 9.91
N VAL A 398 -3.21 18.14 10.28
CA VAL A 398 -2.06 17.31 9.91
C VAL A 398 -2.51 16.27 8.89
N LEU A 399 -1.81 16.21 7.76
CA LEU A 399 -2.01 15.18 6.76
C LEU A 399 -1.21 13.94 7.17
N LEU A 400 -1.91 12.83 7.41
CA LEU A 400 -1.33 11.53 7.70
C LEU A 400 -1.26 10.72 6.41
N VAL A 401 -0.06 10.27 6.06
CA VAL A 401 0.21 9.50 4.84
C VAL A 401 0.84 8.18 5.21
N HIS A 402 0.08 7.11 5.02
CA HIS A 402 0.42 5.76 5.46
C HIS A 402 0.94 4.91 4.30
N ALA A 403 2.05 4.21 4.52
CA ALA A 403 2.64 3.30 3.53
C ALA A 403 3.53 2.25 4.21
N TYR A 404 4.20 1.43 3.42
CA TYR A 404 5.09 0.38 3.87
C TYR A 404 6.03 0.83 4.99
N GLU A 405 5.91 0.20 6.14
CA GLU A 405 6.69 0.41 7.38
C GLU A 405 6.64 1.82 8.00
N GLN A 406 5.94 2.78 7.41
CA GLN A 406 6.00 4.17 7.89
C GLN A 406 4.66 4.90 7.74
N THR A 407 4.40 5.76 8.70
CA THR A 407 3.40 6.82 8.58
C THR A 407 4.11 8.17 8.71
N TRP A 408 3.82 9.07 7.78
CA TRP A 408 4.30 10.43 7.80
C TRP A 408 3.18 11.37 8.26
N GLY A 409 3.51 12.28 9.18
CA GLY A 409 2.71 13.49 9.41
C GLY A 409 3.29 14.63 8.57
N MET A 410 2.42 15.29 7.83
CA MET A 410 2.80 16.37 6.93
C MET A 410 1.98 17.63 7.23
N GLU A 411 2.61 18.78 7.06
CA GLU A 411 1.90 20.06 7.08
C GLU A 411 0.99 20.14 5.86
N LEU A 412 -0.31 20.24 6.09
CA LEU A 412 -1.31 20.19 5.02
C LEU A 412 -1.11 21.28 3.96
N ALA A 413 -0.78 22.49 4.38
CA ALA A 413 -0.67 23.66 3.48
C ALA A 413 0.54 23.59 2.53
N THR A 414 1.63 22.94 2.93
CA THR A 414 2.91 22.98 2.20
C THR A 414 3.41 21.62 1.75
N GLY A 415 2.81 20.53 2.24
CA GLY A 415 3.30 19.18 2.02
C GLY A 415 4.63 18.88 2.73
N LYS A 416 5.11 19.77 3.62
CA LYS A 416 6.34 19.55 4.38
C LYS A 416 6.17 18.41 5.37
N LYS A 417 7.09 17.45 5.35
CA LYS A 417 7.12 16.40 6.37
C LYS A 417 7.47 16.98 7.74
N LEU A 418 6.57 16.81 8.71
CA LEU A 418 6.73 17.22 10.09
C LEU A 418 7.46 16.14 10.90
N TRP A 419 7.01 14.89 10.74
CA TRP A 419 7.56 13.74 11.45
C TRP A 419 7.33 12.46 10.64
N GLN A 420 7.97 11.38 11.06
CA GLN A 420 7.70 10.03 10.58
C GLN A 420 7.86 9.02 11.71
N VAL A 421 6.99 8.02 11.75
CA VAL A 421 7.06 6.92 12.71
C VAL A 421 7.01 5.59 11.99
N LYS A 422 7.67 4.58 12.59
CA LYS A 422 7.61 3.21 12.09
C LYS A 422 6.24 2.61 12.42
N THR A 423 5.58 2.06 11.42
CA THR A 423 4.25 1.45 11.55
C THR A 423 4.22 0.03 10.98
N VAL A 424 3.13 -0.37 10.31
CA VAL A 424 2.92 -1.70 9.79
C VAL A 424 3.70 -1.94 8.50
N GLY A 425 4.16 -3.17 8.31
CA GLY A 425 4.82 -3.63 7.07
C GLY A 425 3.86 -4.41 6.18
N GLY A 426 4.39 -5.00 5.11
CA GLY A 426 3.64 -5.77 4.13
C GLY A 426 2.97 -4.90 3.07
N GLU A 427 1.97 -5.45 2.40
CA GLU A 427 1.15 -4.74 1.41
C GLU A 427 0.12 -3.88 2.14
N VAL A 428 0.36 -2.57 2.22
CA VAL A 428 -0.45 -1.65 3.04
C VAL A 428 -1.63 -1.14 2.24
N ALA A 429 -2.78 -1.80 2.37
CA ALA A 429 -4.05 -1.35 1.81
C ALA A 429 -5.00 -0.70 2.85
N PRO A 430 -5.06 -1.16 4.11
CA PRO A 430 -5.89 -0.51 5.12
C PRO A 430 -5.48 0.95 5.35
N SER A 431 -6.44 1.84 5.33
CA SER A 431 -6.25 3.25 5.70
C SER A 431 -6.29 3.41 7.21
N LEU A 432 -5.70 4.50 7.72
CA LEU A 432 -5.74 4.81 9.14
C LEU A 432 -7.18 5.12 9.61
N SER A 433 -7.38 5.14 10.92
CA SER A 433 -8.55 5.70 11.59
C SER A 433 -8.12 6.50 12.81
N TRP A 434 -8.89 7.50 13.20
CA TRP A 434 -8.60 8.33 14.37
C TRP A 434 -9.85 8.71 15.15
N GLU A 435 -9.66 8.96 16.44
CA GLU A 435 -10.65 9.56 17.34
C GLU A 435 -9.93 10.38 18.41
N GLY A 436 -10.37 11.64 18.58
CA GLY A 436 -9.67 12.57 19.47
C GLY A 436 -8.22 12.78 19.03
N ASP A 437 -7.27 12.48 19.90
CA ASP A 437 -5.83 12.56 19.66
C ASP A 437 -5.17 11.21 19.32
N VAL A 438 -5.93 10.13 19.20
CA VAL A 438 -5.42 8.78 18.94
C VAL A 438 -5.74 8.32 17.53
N TRP A 439 -4.76 7.71 16.85
CA TRP A 439 -4.95 7.04 15.57
C TRP A 439 -4.39 5.63 15.57
N VAL A 440 -4.96 4.77 14.70
CA VAL A 440 -4.64 3.34 14.59
C VAL A 440 -4.25 3.00 13.15
N ALA A 441 -3.20 2.19 13.02
CA ALA A 441 -2.77 1.52 11.79
C ALA A 441 -2.86 0.01 12.00
N ALA A 442 -3.32 -0.73 10.97
CA ALA A 442 -3.40 -2.19 10.99
C ALA A 442 -3.05 -2.78 9.63
N ASN A 443 -2.44 -3.96 9.61
CA ASN A 443 -2.25 -4.76 8.41
C ASN A 443 -2.09 -6.25 8.78
N CYS A 444 -2.72 -7.15 8.03
CA CYS A 444 -2.77 -8.59 8.27
C CYS A 444 -1.39 -9.27 8.28
N TYR A 445 -0.45 -8.79 7.48
CA TYR A 445 0.91 -9.33 7.40
C TYR A 445 1.88 -8.70 8.41
N SER A 446 1.38 -7.95 9.36
CA SER A 446 2.20 -7.22 10.32
C SER A 446 1.54 -7.19 11.70
N LYS A 447 0.88 -6.11 12.03
CA LYS A 447 0.35 -5.84 13.35
C LYS A 447 -0.71 -4.73 13.32
N MET A 448 -1.33 -4.46 14.47
CA MET A 448 -2.10 -3.25 14.72
C MET A 448 -1.36 -2.39 15.75
N LEU A 449 -1.33 -1.09 15.52
CA LEU A 449 -0.61 -0.11 16.35
C LEU A 449 -1.51 1.07 16.65
N ALA A 450 -1.50 1.55 17.87
CA ALA A 450 -2.09 2.83 18.22
C ALA A 450 -1.03 3.86 18.60
N PHE A 451 -1.29 5.08 18.20
CA PHE A 451 -0.43 6.24 18.49
C PHE A 451 -1.27 7.39 19.00
N ARG A 452 -0.71 8.13 19.95
CA ARG A 452 -1.26 9.41 20.40
C ARG A 452 -0.51 10.57 19.77
N MET A 453 -1.27 11.53 19.24
CA MET A 453 -0.73 12.78 18.74
C MET A 453 -0.54 13.78 19.87
N PRO A 454 0.68 14.19 20.21
CA PRO A 454 0.88 15.32 21.10
C PRO A 454 0.52 16.64 20.38
N PRO A 455 0.29 17.73 21.13
CA PRO A 455 0.10 19.06 20.54
C PRO A 455 1.26 19.51 19.65
N GLU A 456 2.48 19.07 19.98
CA GLU A 456 3.71 19.32 19.21
C GLU A 456 4.63 18.09 19.27
N GLY A 457 5.37 17.86 18.17
CA GLY A 457 6.36 16.79 18.10
C GLY A 457 5.88 15.53 17.37
N GLU A 458 6.52 14.41 17.65
CA GLU A 458 6.23 13.11 17.03
C GLU A 458 5.16 12.35 17.83
N PRO A 459 4.34 11.50 17.16
CA PRO A 459 3.37 10.66 17.85
C PRO A 459 4.02 9.68 18.82
N GLU A 460 3.36 9.45 19.96
CA GLU A 460 3.74 8.46 20.94
C GLU A 460 3.03 7.13 20.66
N LYS A 461 3.77 6.02 20.56
CA LYS A 461 3.17 4.69 20.46
C LYS A 461 2.56 4.29 21.80
N LEU A 462 1.24 4.03 21.81
CA LEU A 462 0.51 3.61 23.00
C LEU A 462 0.65 2.09 23.21
N TRP A 463 0.35 1.32 22.16
CA TRP A 463 0.40 -0.13 22.20
C TRP A 463 0.59 -0.73 20.80
N GLU A 464 0.88 -2.02 20.77
CA GLU A 464 0.88 -2.83 19.55
C GLU A 464 0.23 -4.19 19.84
N TRP A 465 -0.44 -4.72 18.82
CA TRP A 465 -1.10 -6.01 18.81
C TRP A 465 -0.66 -6.78 17.56
N ASP A 466 -0.13 -7.99 17.74
CA ASP A 466 0.41 -8.84 16.67
C ASP A 466 -0.17 -10.27 16.69
N ASP A 467 -1.25 -10.49 17.44
CA ASP A 467 -1.95 -11.76 17.55
C ASP A 467 -3.29 -11.70 16.79
N GLY A 468 -3.72 -12.85 16.26
CA GLY A 468 -4.97 -12.98 15.52
C GLY A 468 -4.95 -12.49 14.09
N TYR A 469 -6.13 -12.48 13.49
CA TYR A 469 -6.33 -12.10 12.09
C TYR A 469 -6.65 -10.61 11.98
N LEU A 470 -5.81 -9.87 11.30
CA LEU A 470 -5.93 -8.43 11.09
C LEU A 470 -6.49 -8.11 9.70
N PRO A 471 -6.95 -6.89 9.46
CA PRO A 471 -7.48 -6.50 8.15
C PRO A 471 -6.38 -6.47 7.08
N ASP A 472 -6.71 -6.94 5.88
CA ASP A 472 -5.85 -6.93 4.70
C ASP A 472 -6.19 -5.75 3.76
N VAL A 473 -7.46 -5.60 3.42
CA VAL A 473 -7.97 -4.53 2.54
C VAL A 473 -8.87 -3.58 3.31
N SER A 474 -9.76 -4.11 4.16
CA SER A 474 -10.66 -3.29 4.98
C SER A 474 -9.86 -2.44 5.99
N SER A 475 -10.34 -1.25 6.30
CA SER A 475 -9.67 -0.35 7.22
C SER A 475 -10.24 -0.46 8.63
N PRO A 476 -9.44 -0.34 9.70
CA PRO A 476 -9.95 -0.27 11.06
C PRO A 476 -10.81 0.98 11.27
N LEU A 477 -11.66 0.93 12.29
CA LEU A 477 -12.54 2.03 12.68
C LEU A 477 -12.43 2.26 14.18
N ILE A 478 -12.32 3.52 14.60
CA ILE A 478 -12.35 3.89 16.02
C ILE A 478 -13.70 4.56 16.34
N TYR A 479 -14.33 4.11 17.40
CA TYR A 479 -15.57 4.68 17.89
C TYR A 479 -15.75 4.47 19.39
N ASN A 480 -16.01 5.56 20.14
CA ASN A 480 -16.25 5.55 21.59
C ASN A 480 -15.17 4.78 22.39
N GLY A 481 -13.88 5.02 22.07
CA GLY A 481 -12.77 4.38 22.76
C GLY A 481 -12.59 2.89 22.44
N LEU A 482 -13.19 2.40 21.36
CA LEU A 482 -13.06 1.04 20.86
C LEU A 482 -12.53 1.04 19.42
N VAL A 483 -11.76 0.02 19.06
CA VAL A 483 -11.25 -0.21 17.71
C VAL A 483 -11.98 -1.42 17.12
N PHE A 484 -12.66 -1.22 16.00
CA PHE A 484 -13.34 -2.28 15.26
C PHE A 484 -12.62 -2.54 13.94
N TYR A 485 -12.54 -3.80 13.52
CA TYR A 485 -12.11 -4.18 12.19
C TYR A 485 -12.79 -5.45 11.69
N ALA A 486 -12.72 -5.66 10.38
CA ALA A 486 -13.20 -6.86 9.71
C ALA A 486 -12.03 -7.43 8.87
N ALA A 487 -11.64 -8.69 9.12
CA ALA A 487 -10.50 -9.35 8.50
C ALA A 487 -10.88 -10.13 7.25
N GLN A 488 -9.95 -10.32 6.33
CA GLN A 488 -10.16 -11.13 5.13
C GLN A 488 -10.43 -12.61 5.47
N THR A 489 -9.99 -13.08 6.63
CA THR A 489 -10.23 -14.44 7.13
C THR A 489 -11.65 -14.68 7.62
N GLY A 490 -12.43 -13.60 7.82
CA GLY A 490 -13.82 -13.69 8.25
C GLY A 490 -14.07 -13.29 9.71
N ASP A 491 -13.07 -12.73 10.38
CA ASP A 491 -13.23 -12.25 11.75
C ASP A 491 -13.70 -10.78 11.76
N VAL A 492 -14.67 -10.49 12.61
CA VAL A 492 -15.03 -9.13 13.04
C VAL A 492 -14.60 -9.00 14.49
N ALA A 493 -13.75 -8.05 14.80
CA ALA A 493 -13.16 -7.92 16.13
C ALA A 493 -13.30 -6.50 16.70
N CYS A 494 -13.27 -6.43 18.03
CA CYS A 494 -13.25 -5.22 18.81
C CYS A 494 -12.11 -5.25 19.81
N HIS A 495 -11.38 -4.15 19.89
CA HIS A 495 -10.31 -3.94 20.86
C HIS A 495 -10.56 -2.66 21.66
N ASP A 496 -10.00 -2.61 22.86
CA ASP A 496 -9.97 -1.40 23.67
C ASP A 496 -8.92 -0.43 23.10
N LEU A 497 -9.30 0.82 22.86
CA LEU A 497 -8.41 1.82 22.32
C LEU A 497 -7.31 2.22 23.30
N ALA A 498 -7.55 2.10 24.62
CA ALA A 498 -6.62 2.56 25.62
C ALA A 498 -5.39 1.64 25.79
N ASP A 499 -5.58 0.31 25.69
CA ASP A 499 -4.52 -0.67 25.93
C ASP A 499 -4.37 -1.75 24.85
N GLY A 500 -5.18 -1.71 23.80
CA GLY A 500 -5.14 -2.63 22.67
C GLY A 500 -5.70 -4.02 22.96
N LYS A 501 -6.22 -4.29 24.15
CA LYS A 501 -6.75 -5.63 24.48
C LYS A 501 -7.99 -5.96 23.68
N GLN A 502 -8.05 -7.19 23.20
CA GLN A 502 -9.24 -7.71 22.52
C GLN A 502 -10.42 -7.79 23.49
N VAL A 503 -11.53 -7.16 23.12
CA VAL A 503 -12.78 -7.15 23.86
C VAL A 503 -13.67 -8.31 23.42
N TRP A 504 -13.82 -8.49 22.11
CA TRP A 504 -14.53 -9.62 21.51
C TRP A 504 -14.08 -9.86 20.07
N VAL A 505 -14.32 -11.08 19.58
CA VAL A 505 -14.20 -11.49 18.18
C VAL A 505 -15.43 -12.28 17.77
N LYS A 506 -15.89 -12.11 16.53
CA LYS A 506 -16.99 -12.85 15.91
C LYS A 506 -16.46 -13.51 14.64
N GLU A 507 -16.47 -14.82 14.59
CA GLU A 507 -16.08 -15.60 13.42
C GLU A 507 -17.25 -15.71 12.45
N ILE A 508 -17.13 -15.11 11.27
CA ILE A 508 -18.18 -15.09 10.24
C ILE A 508 -17.92 -16.14 9.17
N ASN A 509 -16.68 -16.62 9.02
CA ASN A 509 -16.22 -17.60 8.02
C ASN A 509 -16.24 -17.09 6.57
N GLU A 510 -16.53 -15.80 6.34
CA GLU A 510 -16.49 -15.15 5.03
C GLU A 510 -15.64 -13.89 5.11
N GLY A 511 -14.73 -13.70 4.15
CA GLY A 511 -13.78 -12.60 4.16
C GLY A 511 -14.41 -11.24 3.88
N PHE A 512 -13.71 -10.18 4.29
CA PHE A 512 -14.16 -8.79 4.15
C PHE A 512 -13.15 -7.97 3.33
N TYR A 513 -13.66 -7.20 2.35
CA TYR A 513 -12.93 -6.14 1.67
C TYR A 513 -13.48 -4.75 2.02
N ALA A 514 -14.81 -4.66 2.15
CA ALA A 514 -15.45 -3.44 2.61
C ALA A 514 -15.05 -3.10 4.05
N SER A 515 -14.80 -1.83 4.31
CA SER A 515 -14.49 -1.35 5.65
C SER A 515 -15.76 -1.29 6.52
N PRO A 516 -15.66 -1.55 7.82
CA PRO A 516 -16.76 -1.36 8.76
C PRO A 516 -17.17 0.12 8.83
N ILE A 517 -18.47 0.34 9.02
CA ILE A 517 -19.05 1.68 9.22
C ILE A 517 -19.87 1.69 10.51
N VAL A 518 -19.75 2.77 11.29
CA VAL A 518 -20.61 3.02 12.44
C VAL A 518 -21.62 4.13 12.13
N ALA A 519 -22.88 3.85 12.42
CA ALA A 519 -23.96 4.82 12.40
C ALA A 519 -24.90 4.57 13.60
N VAL A 520 -25.17 5.59 14.40
CA VAL A 520 -26.06 5.56 15.59
C VAL A 520 -25.78 4.34 16.48
N ASP A 521 -24.56 4.23 16.98
CA ASP A 521 -24.10 3.15 17.88
C ASP A 521 -24.26 1.73 17.32
N LYS A 522 -24.37 1.59 16.01
CA LYS A 522 -24.43 0.31 15.30
C LYS A 522 -23.26 0.16 14.35
N LEU A 523 -22.61 -0.98 14.41
CA LEU A 523 -21.51 -1.38 13.53
C LEU A 523 -22.08 -2.20 12.37
N TYR A 524 -21.93 -1.68 11.17
CA TYR A 524 -22.29 -2.34 9.90
C TYR A 524 -21.06 -2.91 9.25
N VAL A 525 -21.07 -4.20 8.95
CA VAL A 525 -20.04 -4.90 8.16
C VAL A 525 -20.71 -5.67 7.04
N VAL A 526 -20.06 -5.76 5.90
CA VAL A 526 -20.53 -6.59 4.78
C VAL A 526 -19.40 -7.50 4.30
N ASP A 527 -19.68 -8.79 4.23
CA ASP A 527 -18.75 -9.79 3.73
C ASP A 527 -18.70 -9.83 2.19
N LYS A 528 -17.73 -10.54 1.62
CA LYS A 528 -17.55 -10.67 0.15
C LYS A 528 -18.75 -11.35 -0.54
N LYS A 529 -19.59 -12.11 0.15
CA LYS A 529 -20.84 -12.67 -0.39
C LYS A 529 -22.00 -11.68 -0.34
N GLY A 530 -21.78 -10.46 0.17
CA GLY A 530 -22.81 -9.43 0.28
C GLY A 530 -23.81 -9.65 1.40
N VAL A 531 -23.41 -10.36 2.44
CA VAL A 531 -24.23 -10.45 3.67
C VAL A 531 -23.81 -9.38 4.64
N PHE A 532 -24.70 -8.42 4.88
CA PHE A 532 -24.52 -7.43 5.93
C PHE A 532 -24.84 -8.02 7.29
N ARG A 533 -23.99 -7.72 8.27
CA ARG A 533 -24.27 -7.94 9.67
C ARG A 533 -24.24 -6.63 10.40
N VAL A 534 -25.18 -6.46 11.32
CA VAL A 534 -25.26 -5.26 12.14
C VAL A 534 -25.09 -5.66 13.60
N PHE A 535 -24.10 -5.08 14.25
CA PHE A 535 -23.81 -5.31 15.67
C PHE A 535 -24.03 -4.02 16.47
N THR A 536 -24.14 -4.13 17.80
CA THR A 536 -23.94 -2.96 18.65
C THR A 536 -22.48 -2.53 18.60
N ALA A 537 -22.21 -1.23 18.44
CA ALA A 537 -20.85 -0.69 18.41
C ALA A 537 -20.33 -0.42 19.83
N ASP A 538 -20.31 -1.46 20.66
CA ASP A 538 -19.97 -1.41 22.08
C ASP A 538 -19.16 -2.64 22.52
N ARG A 539 -18.93 -2.77 23.82
CA ARG A 539 -18.19 -3.88 24.42
C ARG A 539 -18.93 -5.22 24.40
N GLU A 540 -20.21 -5.25 24.07
CA GLU A 540 -21.01 -6.47 23.95
C GLU A 540 -20.92 -7.07 22.54
N GLY A 541 -20.93 -6.22 21.50
CA GLY A 541 -20.93 -6.62 20.10
C GLY A 541 -22.12 -7.54 19.78
N LYS A 542 -23.32 -7.20 20.27
CA LYS A 542 -24.52 -8.01 20.04
C LYS A 542 -24.93 -7.93 18.58
N GLU A 543 -25.13 -9.08 17.92
CA GLU A 543 -25.69 -9.11 16.57
C GLU A 543 -27.17 -8.71 16.60
N LEU A 544 -27.52 -7.70 15.83
CA LEU A 544 -28.86 -7.11 15.77
C LEU A 544 -29.63 -7.56 14.53
N ALA A 545 -28.92 -7.74 13.38
CA ALA A 545 -29.52 -8.10 12.11
C ALA A 545 -28.52 -8.77 11.18
N VAL A 546 -29.07 -9.60 10.27
CA VAL A 546 -28.34 -10.20 9.14
C VAL A 546 -29.14 -9.93 7.87
N ASN A 547 -28.54 -9.27 6.88
CA ASN A 547 -29.21 -8.73 5.71
C ASN A 547 -28.51 -9.19 4.42
N PRO A 548 -29.00 -10.24 3.73
CA PRO A 548 -28.40 -10.69 2.48
C PRO A 548 -28.75 -9.74 1.32
N MET A 549 -27.77 -9.48 0.45
CA MET A 549 -27.98 -8.72 -0.79
C MET A 549 -28.19 -9.60 -2.02
N GLY A 550 -27.70 -10.84 -1.98
CA GLY A 550 -27.75 -11.75 -3.13
C GLY A 550 -26.75 -11.40 -4.24
N ASP A 551 -25.71 -10.61 -3.92
CA ASP A 551 -24.68 -10.20 -4.87
C ASP A 551 -23.34 -10.01 -4.14
N VAL A 552 -22.22 -10.12 -4.87
CA VAL A 552 -20.87 -9.95 -4.32
C VAL A 552 -20.57 -8.47 -4.05
N ILE A 553 -20.13 -8.14 -2.84
CA ILE A 553 -19.84 -6.77 -2.44
C ILE A 553 -18.41 -6.67 -1.92
N SER A 554 -17.61 -5.82 -2.57
CA SER A 554 -16.26 -5.48 -2.13
C SER A 554 -16.12 -4.00 -1.74
N ALA A 555 -17.02 -3.15 -2.24
CA ALA A 555 -17.02 -1.72 -2.00
C ALA A 555 -17.60 -1.38 -0.62
N THR A 556 -17.02 -0.39 0.05
CA THR A 556 -17.55 0.14 1.32
C THR A 556 -18.83 0.95 1.04
N PRO A 557 -19.95 0.67 1.70
CA PRO A 557 -21.21 1.38 1.46
C PRO A 557 -21.18 2.82 1.98
N ALA A 558 -22.04 3.68 1.43
CA ALA A 558 -22.25 5.06 1.84
C ALA A 558 -23.52 5.21 2.67
N PHE A 559 -23.45 6.01 3.75
CA PHE A 559 -24.55 6.21 4.71
C PHE A 559 -24.95 7.68 4.75
N VAL A 560 -26.14 8.01 4.25
CA VAL A 560 -26.62 9.40 4.19
C VAL A 560 -28.07 9.47 4.66
N GLY A 561 -28.31 10.18 5.76
CA GLY A 561 -29.65 10.30 6.37
C GLY A 561 -30.19 8.92 6.78
N ASN A 562 -31.33 8.53 6.25
CA ASN A 562 -31.96 7.22 6.49
C ASN A 562 -31.64 6.18 5.41
N ARG A 563 -30.61 6.41 4.57
CA ARG A 563 -30.30 5.56 3.40
C ARG A 563 -28.90 4.96 3.48
N ILE A 564 -28.79 3.75 2.92
CA ILE A 564 -27.52 3.10 2.65
C ILE A 564 -27.41 2.90 1.13
N TYR A 565 -26.34 3.43 0.53
CA TYR A 565 -26.02 3.20 -0.87
C TYR A 565 -24.94 2.15 -0.98
N ILE A 566 -25.23 1.08 -1.70
CA ILE A 566 -24.38 -0.10 -1.79
C ILE A 566 -24.01 -0.31 -3.25
N ARG A 567 -22.74 -0.63 -3.52
CA ARG A 567 -22.25 -1.03 -4.83
C ARG A 567 -21.79 -2.48 -4.80
N SER A 568 -22.34 -3.28 -5.69
CA SER A 568 -21.72 -4.51 -6.16
C SER A 568 -20.95 -4.26 -7.47
N GLN A 569 -20.37 -5.28 -8.05
CA GLN A 569 -19.60 -5.13 -9.29
C GLN A 569 -20.42 -4.55 -10.45
N HIS A 570 -21.71 -4.91 -10.54
CA HIS A 570 -22.61 -4.56 -11.66
C HIS A 570 -23.92 -3.88 -11.22
N LYS A 571 -24.10 -3.56 -9.96
CA LYS A 571 -25.32 -2.94 -9.47
C LYS A 571 -25.05 -1.87 -8.43
N LEU A 572 -25.98 -0.92 -8.37
CA LEU A 572 -26.14 0.03 -7.28
C LEU A 572 -27.48 -0.20 -6.60
N TRP A 573 -27.49 -0.10 -5.30
CA TRP A 573 -28.64 -0.31 -4.44
C TRP A 573 -28.85 0.89 -3.54
N CYS A 574 -30.12 1.24 -3.27
CA CYS A 574 -30.50 2.13 -2.20
C CYS A 574 -31.39 1.36 -1.23
N VAL A 575 -30.95 1.25 -0.02
CA VAL A 575 -31.72 0.71 1.12
C VAL A 575 -32.28 1.88 1.91
N GLU A 576 -33.61 1.88 2.21
CA GLU A 576 -34.30 2.93 2.96
C GLU A 576 -35.34 2.38 3.93
#